data_edd9df1b37a6327bfe941c43230c16fe
#
_entry.id   edd9df1b37a6327bfe941c43230c16fe
#
_cell.length_a   1.000
_cell.length_b   1.000
_cell.length_c   1.000
_cell.angle_alpha   90.00
_cell.angle_beta   90.00
_cell.angle_gamma   90.00
#
_symmetry.space_group_name_H-M   'P 1'
#
loop_
_entity.id
_entity.type
_entity.pdbx_description
1 polymer ?
#
loop_
_entity_poly.entity_id
_entity_poly.type
_entity_poly.pdbx_seq_one_letter_code
_entity_poly.pdbx_strand_id
1 'polypeptide(L)'
;MQRVRRLGRRLRATPTAVEVHHGRGPGSQGDVLFAGPLPPAPTGIATYDRAVLEGLDRIGFTDRVRMETLWPVGTQDAGRFPGYHLGVFQLGNNVEFHLEIYRAAYLTSALVVLHDLALDDFVRGLKAAGEPLGYMAAREAGRLCDELTDPDVIRNEPLREPWCAHVVRRARGVIVHSDFGRRYLAGFGVRTPVFVVPHPAIEGPEAFSTSAPRGRELRASAGDPPFLVVAPGDMNEAKQLDALVRSASVLGTGSHVAIVGRRIEGYEPEAAIEAAGAAGQVSVHADVSDADFLAWLAAADAVVDLRFPHRGEVSGSLSRAMQAGVPSVVSATGTYLDVPDDTVLRVAPGPTDVSELAHVLARLRDDAALRSQLGAAAARHAEHLRTREATARGYERAITETLALVRDPGRKAMAIWGKSLVDAGITEDMVAQGFGMEYARALRSFEPGPEVAASQRNFERSP
;
A
#
# COMPACT_ATOMS: atom_id res chain seq x y z
N MET A 1 -13.22 24.24 -10.16
CA MET A 1 -13.86 23.88 -11.44
C MET A 1 -12.87 23.59 -12.58
N GLN A 2 -11.76 24.30 -12.75
CA GLN A 2 -10.77 24.00 -13.81
C GLN A 2 -10.02 22.67 -13.60
N ARG A 3 -9.69 22.24 -12.36
CA ARG A 3 -9.06 20.94 -12.06
C ARG A 3 -9.96 19.75 -12.44
N VAL A 4 -11.26 19.82 -12.18
CA VAL A 4 -12.23 18.75 -12.51
C VAL A 4 -12.37 18.59 -14.04
N ARG A 5 -12.31 19.70 -14.81
CA ARG A 5 -12.31 19.65 -16.27
C ARG A 5 -11.00 19.11 -16.88
N ARG A 6 -9.84 19.27 -16.20
CA ARG A 6 -8.57 18.63 -16.59
C ARG A 6 -8.56 17.13 -16.31
N LEU A 7 -9.13 16.67 -15.18
CA LEU A 7 -9.33 15.24 -14.87
C LEU A 7 -10.13 14.57 -15.99
N GLY A 8 -11.27 15.13 -16.37
CA GLY A 8 -12.12 14.57 -17.43
C GLY A 8 -11.52 14.55 -18.84
N ARG A 9 -10.46 15.35 -19.12
CA ARG A 9 -9.72 15.33 -20.38
C ARG A 9 -8.54 14.36 -20.39
N ARG A 10 -7.84 14.15 -19.24
CA ARG A 10 -6.75 13.16 -19.12
C ARG A 10 -7.24 11.71 -19.11
N LEU A 11 -8.44 11.46 -18.59
CA LEU A 11 -9.10 10.14 -18.62
C LEU A 11 -9.47 9.65 -20.04
N ARG A 12 -9.22 10.44 -21.08
CA ARG A 12 -9.43 10.06 -22.49
C ARG A 12 -8.13 9.73 -23.25
N ALA A 13 -7.01 9.57 -22.55
CA ALA A 13 -5.79 9.11 -23.18
C ALA A 13 -5.93 7.64 -23.61
N THR A 14 -5.64 7.40 -24.87
CA THR A 14 -5.73 6.09 -25.55
C THR A 14 -4.97 5.00 -24.77
N PRO A 15 -5.55 3.82 -24.52
CA PRO A 15 -4.86 2.75 -23.81
C PRO A 15 -3.66 2.28 -24.63
N THR A 16 -2.47 2.36 -24.04
CA THR A 16 -1.28 1.71 -24.56
C THR A 16 -1.31 0.27 -24.05
N ALA A 17 -1.22 -0.67 -24.98
CA ALA A 17 -1.12 -2.13 -24.87
C ALA A 17 -1.26 -2.77 -23.48
N VAL A 18 -2.27 -3.62 -23.37
CA VAL A 18 -2.42 -4.63 -22.32
C VAL A 18 -1.27 -5.65 -22.48
N GLU A 19 -0.34 -5.72 -21.55
CA GLU A 19 0.56 -6.86 -21.44
C GLU A 19 -0.21 -8.04 -20.84
N VAL A 20 -0.49 -9.02 -21.66
CA VAL A 20 -1.15 -10.25 -21.25
C VAL A 20 -0.07 -11.27 -20.94
N HIS A 21 0.20 -11.50 -19.66
CA HIS A 21 0.99 -12.65 -19.23
C HIS A 21 0.10 -13.91 -19.28
N HIS A 22 0.21 -14.67 -20.35
CA HIS A 22 -0.48 -15.95 -20.46
C HIS A 22 0.27 -17.01 -19.67
N GLY A 23 -0.19 -17.33 -18.47
CA GLY A 23 0.15 -18.59 -17.82
C GLY A 23 -0.33 -19.75 -18.69
N ARG A 24 0.59 -20.62 -19.14
CA ARG A 24 0.30 -21.80 -19.96
C ARG A 24 0.01 -23.03 -19.10
N GLY A 25 -0.86 -22.95 -18.12
CA GLY A 25 -1.27 -24.13 -17.38
C GLY A 25 -2.51 -24.79 -18.00
N PRO A 26 -2.48 -26.05 -18.42
CA PRO A 26 -3.70 -26.79 -18.72
C PRO A 26 -4.33 -27.20 -17.40
N GLY A 27 -5.28 -26.52 -16.93
CA GLY A 27 -6.08 -27.12 -15.89
C GLY A 27 -6.41 -26.27 -14.70
N SER A 28 -7.63 -25.88 -14.70
CA SER A 28 -8.60 -26.04 -13.61
C SER A 28 -8.49 -25.20 -12.33
N GLN A 29 -7.54 -24.33 -12.12
CA GLN A 29 -7.55 -23.52 -10.89
C GLN A 29 -8.22 -22.15 -11.02
N GLY A 30 -8.84 -21.84 -12.14
CA GLY A 30 -9.63 -20.61 -12.32
C GLY A 30 -8.80 -19.43 -12.82
N ASP A 31 -9.50 -18.58 -13.57
CA ASP A 31 -8.90 -17.37 -14.09
C ASP A 31 -8.84 -16.30 -13.01
N VAL A 32 -7.68 -15.70 -12.82
CA VAL A 32 -7.41 -14.60 -11.93
C VAL A 32 -7.10 -13.36 -12.74
N LEU A 33 -7.76 -12.26 -12.44
CA LEU A 33 -7.41 -10.95 -12.98
C LEU A 33 -6.57 -10.19 -11.97
N PHE A 34 -5.40 -9.72 -12.35
CA PHE A 34 -4.59 -8.78 -11.58
C PHE A 34 -4.75 -7.38 -12.16
N ALA A 35 -5.34 -6.46 -11.42
CA ALA A 35 -5.60 -5.10 -11.86
C ALA A 35 -4.94 -4.09 -10.91
N GLY A 36 -3.96 -3.37 -11.44
CA GLY A 36 -3.18 -2.38 -10.69
C GLY A 36 -2.32 -1.54 -11.61
N PRO A 37 -1.81 -0.39 -11.12
CA PRO A 37 -0.88 0.43 -11.88
C PRO A 37 0.37 -0.37 -12.26
N LEU A 38 0.76 -0.32 -13.53
CA LEU A 38 2.00 -0.93 -14.03
C LEU A 38 2.87 0.14 -14.70
N PRO A 39 4.20 -0.05 -14.77
CA PRO A 39 5.06 0.86 -15.51
C PRO A 39 4.56 1.04 -16.96
N PRO A 40 4.60 2.25 -17.53
CA PRO A 40 5.30 3.44 -17.04
C PRO A 40 4.49 4.37 -16.13
N ALA A 41 3.45 3.90 -15.43
CA ALA A 41 2.68 4.75 -14.51
C ALA A 41 3.61 5.36 -13.44
N PRO A 42 3.59 6.69 -13.22
CA PRO A 42 4.51 7.36 -12.31
C PRO A 42 4.06 7.23 -10.83
N THR A 43 3.97 6.01 -10.35
CA THR A 43 3.55 5.70 -8.97
C THR A 43 4.40 4.57 -8.38
N GLY A 44 4.63 4.62 -7.06
CA GLY A 44 5.35 3.56 -6.34
C GLY A 44 4.65 2.21 -6.42
N ILE A 45 3.30 2.20 -6.54
CA ILE A 45 2.50 0.99 -6.70
C ILE A 45 2.85 0.29 -8.02
N ALA A 46 3.14 1.01 -9.10
CA ALA A 46 3.52 0.40 -10.38
C ALA A 46 4.82 -0.42 -10.27
N THR A 47 5.80 0.09 -9.54
CA THR A 47 7.06 -0.63 -9.28
C THR A 47 6.83 -1.83 -8.36
N TYR A 48 5.96 -1.67 -7.37
CA TYR A 48 5.54 -2.74 -6.47
C TYR A 48 4.83 -3.86 -7.23
N ASP A 49 3.82 -3.55 -8.05
CA ASP A 49 3.02 -4.52 -8.80
C ASP A 49 3.88 -5.33 -9.75
N ARG A 50 4.82 -4.67 -10.45
CA ARG A 50 5.81 -5.36 -11.28
C ARG A 50 6.65 -6.35 -10.47
N ALA A 51 7.15 -5.95 -9.29
CA ALA A 51 7.95 -6.82 -8.45
C ALA A 51 7.16 -8.05 -7.95
N VAL A 52 5.87 -7.88 -7.63
CA VAL A 52 4.97 -8.98 -7.26
C VAL A 52 4.76 -9.94 -8.41
N LEU A 53 4.46 -9.44 -9.62
CA LEU A 53 4.24 -10.26 -10.82
C LEU A 53 5.49 -11.06 -11.20
N GLU A 54 6.66 -10.42 -11.18
CA GLU A 54 7.94 -11.09 -11.39
C GLU A 54 8.21 -12.17 -10.32
N GLY A 55 7.84 -11.90 -9.07
CA GLY A 55 7.96 -12.87 -7.98
C GLY A 55 7.03 -14.08 -8.16
N LEU A 56 5.77 -13.85 -8.55
CA LEU A 56 4.79 -14.92 -8.84
C LEU A 56 5.25 -15.81 -9.99
N ASP A 57 5.85 -15.21 -11.03
CA ASP A 57 6.43 -15.96 -12.15
C ASP A 57 7.61 -16.82 -11.69
N ARG A 58 8.56 -16.25 -10.93
CA ARG A 58 9.73 -16.97 -10.39
C ARG A 58 9.38 -18.18 -9.53
N ILE A 59 8.29 -18.11 -8.75
CA ILE A 59 7.84 -19.25 -7.93
C ILE A 59 6.97 -20.25 -8.73
N GLY A 60 6.80 -20.06 -10.04
CA GLY A 60 6.00 -20.90 -10.92
C GLY A 60 4.49 -20.84 -10.62
N PHE A 61 3.99 -19.76 -10.01
CA PHE A 61 2.57 -19.61 -9.75
C PHE A 61 1.78 -19.41 -11.04
N THR A 62 2.30 -18.64 -11.98
CA THR A 62 1.71 -18.36 -13.29
C THR A 62 1.64 -19.61 -14.20
N ASP A 63 2.46 -20.63 -13.95
CA ASP A 63 2.36 -21.92 -14.64
C ASP A 63 1.16 -22.75 -14.17
N ARG A 64 0.71 -22.53 -12.94
CA ARG A 64 -0.36 -23.30 -12.26
C ARG A 64 -1.71 -22.62 -12.28
N VAL A 65 -1.72 -21.28 -12.33
CA VAL A 65 -2.92 -20.45 -12.29
C VAL A 65 -2.92 -19.53 -13.50
N ARG A 66 -3.97 -19.61 -14.33
CA ARG A 66 -4.14 -18.65 -15.42
C ARG A 66 -4.42 -17.28 -14.82
N MET A 67 -3.48 -16.35 -15.01
CA MET A 67 -3.57 -14.97 -14.54
C MET A 67 -3.44 -14.01 -15.72
N GLU A 68 -4.33 -13.03 -15.77
CA GLU A 68 -4.28 -11.92 -16.71
C GLU A 68 -4.02 -10.62 -15.95
N THR A 69 -3.14 -9.76 -16.48
CA THR A 69 -2.89 -8.43 -15.93
C THR A 69 -3.63 -7.38 -16.73
N LEU A 70 -4.19 -6.39 -16.05
CA LEU A 70 -4.95 -5.32 -16.68
C LEU A 70 -4.50 -3.95 -16.14
N TRP A 71 -3.94 -3.14 -17.03
CA TRP A 71 -3.62 -1.74 -16.81
C TRP A 71 -3.46 -0.99 -18.15
N PRO A 72 -4.00 0.23 -18.32
CA PRO A 72 -4.95 0.88 -17.42
C PRO A 72 -6.33 0.20 -17.43
N VAL A 73 -7.03 0.27 -16.30
CA VAL A 73 -8.42 -0.18 -16.19
C VAL A 73 -9.34 0.95 -16.66
N GLY A 74 -10.26 0.63 -17.56
CA GLY A 74 -11.23 1.60 -18.06
C GLY A 74 -12.67 1.12 -17.89
N THR A 75 -13.63 2.04 -18.09
CA THR A 75 -15.07 1.71 -18.02
C THR A 75 -15.51 0.64 -19.02
N GLN A 76 -14.80 0.54 -20.17
CA GLN A 76 -15.02 -0.49 -21.19
C GLN A 76 -14.70 -1.90 -20.70
N ASP A 77 -13.90 -2.04 -19.64
CA ASP A 77 -13.49 -3.33 -19.10
C ASP A 77 -14.52 -3.95 -18.15
N ALA A 78 -15.53 -3.17 -17.75
CA ALA A 78 -16.55 -3.62 -16.79
C ALA A 78 -17.24 -4.94 -17.20
N GLY A 79 -17.44 -5.18 -18.50
CA GLY A 79 -17.99 -6.41 -19.03
C GLY A 79 -17.07 -7.63 -18.95
N ARG A 80 -15.77 -7.44 -18.73
CA ARG A 80 -14.76 -8.51 -18.64
C ARG A 80 -14.68 -9.14 -17.25
N PHE A 81 -14.87 -8.34 -16.20
CA PHE A 81 -14.67 -8.74 -14.81
C PHE A 81 -15.47 -9.97 -14.37
N PRO A 82 -16.76 -10.13 -14.78
CA PRO A 82 -17.53 -11.34 -14.44
C PRO A 82 -16.99 -12.64 -15.03
N GLY A 83 -16.10 -12.55 -16.02
CA GLY A 83 -15.43 -13.72 -16.65
C GLY A 83 -14.33 -14.34 -15.80
N TYR A 84 -13.87 -13.64 -14.75
CA TYR A 84 -12.83 -14.12 -13.83
C TYR A 84 -13.45 -14.67 -12.55
N HIS A 85 -12.83 -15.72 -12.00
CA HIS A 85 -13.25 -16.27 -10.71
C HIS A 85 -12.86 -15.33 -9.57
N LEU A 86 -11.71 -14.64 -9.69
CA LEU A 86 -11.19 -13.72 -8.69
C LEU A 86 -10.48 -12.55 -9.36
N GLY A 87 -10.78 -11.33 -8.91
CA GLY A 87 -9.97 -10.15 -9.21
C GLY A 87 -9.04 -9.81 -8.04
N VAL A 88 -7.77 -9.58 -8.31
CA VAL A 88 -6.79 -9.00 -7.38
C VAL A 88 -6.65 -7.53 -7.72
N PHE A 89 -7.13 -6.65 -6.85
CA PHE A 89 -7.27 -5.22 -7.11
C PHE A 89 -6.36 -4.40 -6.19
N GLN A 90 -5.42 -3.69 -6.80
CA GLN A 90 -4.46 -2.82 -6.11
C GLN A 90 -5.09 -1.46 -5.84
N LEU A 91 -5.20 -1.06 -4.58
CA LEU A 91 -5.81 0.20 -4.17
C LEU A 91 -4.82 1.07 -3.39
N GLY A 92 -4.67 2.31 -3.85
CA GLY A 92 -3.94 3.38 -3.19
C GLY A 92 -4.77 4.66 -3.11
N ASN A 93 -4.24 5.68 -2.44
CA ASN A 93 -4.96 6.89 -2.08
C ASN A 93 -5.00 7.97 -3.19
N ASN A 94 -4.95 7.55 -4.47
CA ASN A 94 -5.00 8.46 -5.63
C ASN A 94 -6.12 8.07 -6.60
N VAL A 95 -7.09 8.98 -6.79
CA VAL A 95 -8.27 8.73 -7.63
C VAL A 95 -7.91 8.56 -9.12
N GLU A 96 -6.86 9.22 -9.59
CA GLU A 96 -6.46 9.15 -11.00
C GLU A 96 -6.08 7.74 -11.45
N PHE A 97 -5.42 6.98 -10.55
CA PHE A 97 -4.97 5.62 -10.87
C PHE A 97 -5.95 4.54 -10.43
N HIS A 98 -6.81 4.79 -9.44
CA HIS A 98 -7.53 3.72 -8.76
C HIS A 98 -9.06 3.75 -8.90
N LEU A 99 -9.66 4.75 -9.59
CA LEU A 99 -11.12 4.87 -9.71
C LEU A 99 -11.76 3.61 -10.31
N GLU A 100 -11.31 3.18 -11.48
CA GLU A 100 -11.92 2.05 -12.18
C GLU A 100 -11.58 0.71 -11.51
N ILE A 101 -10.39 0.62 -10.89
CA ILE A 101 -9.99 -0.53 -10.07
C ILE A 101 -10.91 -0.66 -8.86
N TYR A 102 -11.22 0.44 -8.18
CA TYR A 102 -12.15 0.47 -7.04
C TYR A 102 -13.58 0.06 -7.44
N ARG A 103 -14.08 0.57 -8.57
CA ARG A 103 -15.37 0.17 -9.12
C ARG A 103 -15.42 -1.33 -9.39
N ALA A 104 -14.39 -1.87 -10.02
CA ALA A 104 -14.27 -3.29 -10.29
C ALA A 104 -14.22 -4.13 -9.01
N ALA A 105 -13.41 -3.72 -8.03
CA ALA A 105 -13.31 -4.38 -6.73
C ALA A 105 -14.64 -4.39 -5.97
N TYR A 106 -15.42 -3.31 -6.07
CA TYR A 106 -16.72 -3.20 -5.43
C TYR A 106 -17.79 -4.11 -6.06
N LEU A 107 -17.71 -4.33 -7.37
CA LEU A 107 -18.74 -5.04 -8.16
C LEU A 107 -18.48 -6.53 -8.34
N THR A 108 -17.30 -7.03 -7.96
CA THR A 108 -16.89 -8.41 -8.28
C THR A 108 -16.41 -9.18 -7.04
N SER A 109 -16.06 -10.45 -7.24
CA SER A 109 -15.34 -11.22 -6.23
C SER A 109 -13.89 -10.73 -6.15
N ALA A 110 -13.58 -9.96 -5.12
CA ALA A 110 -12.32 -9.24 -5.00
C ALA A 110 -11.42 -9.79 -3.89
N LEU A 111 -10.14 -9.93 -4.20
CA LEU A 111 -9.03 -9.86 -3.25
C LEU A 111 -8.46 -8.43 -3.36
N VAL A 112 -8.73 -7.62 -2.35
CA VAL A 112 -8.32 -6.22 -2.32
C VAL A 112 -6.94 -6.10 -1.69
N VAL A 113 -6.04 -5.36 -2.33
CA VAL A 113 -4.72 -5.04 -1.78
C VAL A 113 -4.73 -3.55 -1.40
N LEU A 114 -4.50 -3.26 -0.12
CA LEU A 114 -4.46 -1.90 0.39
C LEU A 114 -3.03 -1.43 0.56
N HIS A 115 -2.63 -0.44 -0.23
CA HIS A 115 -1.35 0.25 -0.08
C HIS A 115 -1.44 1.37 0.97
N ASP A 116 -2.60 2.05 1.02
CA ASP A 116 -2.97 3.02 2.05
C ASP A 116 -4.22 2.53 2.77
N LEU A 117 -4.26 2.62 4.09
CA LEU A 117 -5.44 2.23 4.86
C LEU A 117 -6.49 3.33 4.90
N ALA A 118 -6.06 4.60 4.93
CA ALA A 118 -6.96 5.75 5.04
C ALA A 118 -7.88 5.88 3.82
N LEU A 119 -7.35 5.87 2.59
CA LEU A 119 -8.05 6.17 1.34
C LEU A 119 -8.82 7.50 1.37
N ASP A 120 -8.43 8.44 2.24
CA ASP A 120 -9.13 9.70 2.48
C ASP A 120 -9.10 10.64 1.27
N ASP A 121 -7.94 10.85 0.65
CA ASP A 121 -7.81 11.69 -0.54
C ASP A 121 -8.51 11.04 -1.74
N PHE A 122 -8.46 9.72 -1.85
CA PHE A 122 -9.18 8.96 -2.87
C PHE A 122 -10.69 9.19 -2.75
N VAL A 123 -11.29 8.98 -1.56
CA VAL A 123 -12.74 9.12 -1.36
C VAL A 123 -13.17 10.59 -1.46
N ARG A 124 -12.37 11.55 -0.96
CA ARG A 124 -12.62 12.98 -1.17
C ARG A 124 -12.62 13.33 -2.66
N GLY A 125 -11.68 12.76 -3.43
CA GLY A 125 -11.63 12.91 -4.89
C GLY A 125 -12.85 12.33 -5.59
N LEU A 126 -13.33 11.15 -5.19
CA LEU A 126 -14.58 10.57 -5.71
C LEU A 126 -15.79 11.48 -5.45
N LYS A 127 -15.93 12.01 -4.22
CA LYS A 127 -17.01 12.96 -3.88
C LYS A 127 -16.94 14.23 -4.71
N ALA A 128 -15.74 14.79 -4.88
CA ALA A 128 -15.53 15.99 -5.68
C ALA A 128 -15.86 15.77 -7.17
N ALA A 129 -15.70 14.55 -7.68
CA ALA A 129 -16.08 14.13 -9.01
C ALA A 129 -17.59 13.79 -9.15
N GLY A 130 -18.36 13.80 -8.05
CA GLY A 130 -19.77 13.43 -8.02
C GLY A 130 -20.02 11.92 -8.09
N GLU A 131 -19.02 11.10 -7.79
CA GLU A 131 -19.13 9.65 -7.83
C GLU A 131 -19.95 9.10 -6.67
N PRO A 132 -21.03 8.33 -6.93
CA PRO A 132 -21.88 7.76 -5.89
C PRO A 132 -21.11 6.92 -4.87
N LEU A 133 -20.13 6.12 -5.32
CA LEU A 133 -19.31 5.27 -4.45
C LEU A 133 -18.53 6.10 -3.40
N GLY A 134 -18.12 7.33 -3.74
CA GLY A 134 -17.45 8.22 -2.78
C GLY A 134 -18.37 8.65 -1.63
N TYR A 135 -19.65 8.93 -1.90
CA TYR A 135 -20.63 9.25 -0.86
C TYR A 135 -20.98 8.01 -0.01
N MET A 136 -21.08 6.83 -0.63
CA MET A 136 -21.34 5.59 0.09
C MET A 136 -20.19 5.23 1.01
N ALA A 137 -18.94 5.34 0.53
CA ALA A 137 -17.74 5.10 1.34
C ALA A 137 -17.64 6.07 2.53
N ALA A 138 -17.90 7.36 2.30
CA ALA A 138 -17.89 8.36 3.36
C ALA A 138 -18.98 8.10 4.42
N ARG A 139 -20.19 7.71 4.00
CA ARG A 139 -21.27 7.37 4.92
C ARG A 139 -20.93 6.13 5.78
N GLU A 140 -20.33 5.11 5.19
CA GLU A 140 -19.92 3.90 5.90
C GLU A 140 -18.81 4.19 6.88
N ALA A 141 -17.77 4.94 6.48
CA ALA A 141 -16.69 5.37 7.35
C ALA A 141 -17.19 6.17 8.57
N GLY A 142 -18.08 7.13 8.35
CA GLY A 142 -18.68 7.93 9.44
C GLY A 142 -19.52 7.12 10.45
N ARG A 143 -20.03 5.96 10.07
CA ARG A 143 -20.72 5.05 11.01
C ARG A 143 -19.77 4.23 11.88
N LEU A 144 -18.53 4.04 11.42
CA LEU A 144 -17.56 3.14 12.02
C LEU A 144 -16.48 3.89 12.82
N CYS A 145 -16.43 5.22 12.74
CA CYS A 145 -15.38 6.00 13.39
C CYS A 145 -15.36 5.82 14.92
N ASP A 146 -16.52 5.60 15.55
CA ASP A 146 -16.63 5.41 16.99
C ASP A 146 -16.20 4.00 17.44
N GLU A 147 -16.03 3.06 16.53
CA GLU A 147 -15.54 1.71 16.82
C GLU A 147 -14.02 1.68 17.00
N LEU A 148 -13.31 2.68 16.47
CA LEU A 148 -11.86 2.77 16.53
C LEU A 148 -11.40 3.31 17.90
N THR A 149 -10.63 2.52 18.61
CA THR A 149 -10.14 2.85 19.97
C THR A 149 -8.63 2.91 20.08
N ASP A 150 -7.88 2.54 19.04
CA ASP A 150 -6.42 2.58 19.04
C ASP A 150 -5.93 4.04 19.15
N PRO A 151 -5.13 4.38 20.18
CA PRO A 151 -4.65 5.76 20.38
C PRO A 151 -3.82 6.31 19.22
N ASP A 152 -3.10 5.46 18.48
CA ASP A 152 -2.34 5.89 17.32
C ASP A 152 -3.26 6.25 16.16
N VAL A 153 -4.31 5.45 15.94
CA VAL A 153 -5.36 5.73 14.95
C VAL A 153 -6.12 7.02 15.29
N ILE A 154 -6.51 7.20 16.56
CA ILE A 154 -7.28 8.37 16.99
C ILE A 154 -6.48 9.68 16.82
N ARG A 155 -5.15 9.64 17.02
CA ARG A 155 -4.29 10.81 16.83
C ARG A 155 -4.05 11.15 15.36
N ASN A 156 -4.25 10.21 14.46
CA ASN A 156 -4.06 10.40 13.03
C ASN A 156 -5.38 10.71 12.33
N GLU A 157 -5.62 11.99 12.03
CA GLU A 157 -6.86 12.43 11.38
C GLU A 157 -7.25 11.58 10.16
N PRO A 158 -6.33 11.24 9.22
CA PRO A 158 -6.69 10.44 8.05
C PRO A 158 -7.22 9.03 8.36
N LEU A 159 -6.86 8.44 9.52
CA LEU A 159 -7.26 7.08 9.91
C LEU A 159 -8.49 7.04 10.82
N ARG A 160 -8.92 8.17 11.38
CA ARG A 160 -10.07 8.22 12.29
C ARG A 160 -11.39 7.80 11.65
N GLU A 161 -11.51 8.02 10.36
CA GLU A 161 -12.61 7.54 9.54
C GLU A 161 -12.11 6.40 8.66
N PRO A 162 -12.60 5.15 8.83
CA PRO A 162 -12.11 3.99 8.07
C PRO A 162 -12.65 4.00 6.63
N TRP A 163 -12.15 4.90 5.80
CA TRP A 163 -12.57 5.12 4.42
C TRP A 163 -12.45 3.87 3.53
N CYS A 164 -11.54 2.95 3.87
CA CYS A 164 -11.40 1.67 3.16
C CYS A 164 -12.52 0.67 3.50
N ALA A 165 -13.29 0.87 4.58
CA ALA A 165 -14.29 -0.08 5.06
C ALA A 165 -15.30 -0.48 3.96
N HIS A 166 -15.73 0.50 3.15
CA HIS A 166 -16.72 0.30 2.10
C HIS A 166 -16.34 -0.78 1.08
N VAL A 167 -15.07 -0.83 0.65
CA VAL A 167 -14.60 -1.85 -0.30
C VAL A 167 -14.16 -3.13 0.42
N VAL A 168 -13.51 -3.00 1.58
CA VAL A 168 -12.95 -4.12 2.34
C VAL A 168 -14.04 -5.07 2.86
N ARG A 169 -15.15 -4.54 3.37
CA ARG A 169 -16.26 -5.36 3.89
C ARG A 169 -17.00 -6.16 2.81
N ARG A 170 -16.81 -5.81 1.54
CA ARG A 170 -17.35 -6.54 0.38
C ARG A 170 -16.36 -7.50 -0.24
N ALA A 171 -15.09 -7.32 0.02
CA ALA A 171 -14.02 -8.16 -0.49
C ALA A 171 -14.16 -9.61 -0.01
N ARG A 172 -13.61 -10.55 -0.73
CA ARG A 172 -13.49 -11.96 -0.36
C ARG A 172 -12.21 -12.26 0.41
N GLY A 173 -11.21 -11.41 0.25
CA GLY A 173 -9.98 -11.37 0.99
C GLY A 173 -9.36 -9.98 0.92
N VAL A 174 -8.49 -9.66 1.85
CA VAL A 174 -7.76 -8.39 1.89
C VAL A 174 -6.29 -8.68 2.14
N ILE A 175 -5.42 -8.10 1.33
CA ILE A 175 -3.98 -8.02 1.61
C ILE A 175 -3.68 -6.65 2.20
N VAL A 176 -2.94 -6.64 3.30
CA VAL A 176 -2.29 -5.48 3.89
C VAL A 176 -0.79 -5.78 4.05
N HIS A 177 0.03 -4.73 4.18
CA HIS A 177 1.49 -4.89 4.18
C HIS A 177 2.13 -4.86 5.57
N SER A 178 1.30 -4.81 6.63
CA SER A 178 1.76 -4.68 8.02
C SER A 178 0.75 -5.28 9.00
N ASP A 179 1.23 -5.67 10.18
CA ASP A 179 0.36 -6.04 11.29
C ASP A 179 -0.47 -4.87 11.80
N PHE A 180 0.04 -3.64 11.70
CA PHE A 180 -0.75 -2.44 11.97
C PHE A 180 -2.01 -2.40 11.09
N GLY A 181 -1.88 -2.66 9.78
CA GLY A 181 -3.01 -2.72 8.87
C GLY A 181 -4.03 -3.78 9.26
N ARG A 182 -3.58 -4.96 9.66
CA ARG A 182 -4.46 -6.04 10.14
C ARG A 182 -5.21 -5.63 11.41
N ARG A 183 -4.52 -5.03 12.40
CA ARG A 183 -5.16 -4.53 13.62
C ARG A 183 -6.16 -3.41 13.33
N TYR A 184 -5.81 -2.48 12.44
CA TYR A 184 -6.70 -1.40 12.03
C TYR A 184 -8.02 -1.92 11.45
N LEU A 185 -7.95 -2.87 10.50
CA LEU A 185 -9.15 -3.48 9.91
C LEU A 185 -9.97 -4.26 10.96
N ALA A 186 -9.32 -4.95 11.89
CA ALA A 186 -10.01 -5.63 12.99
C ALA A 186 -10.72 -4.65 13.92
N GLY A 187 -10.18 -3.45 14.12
CA GLY A 187 -10.70 -2.40 14.99
C GLY A 187 -12.12 -1.91 14.62
N PHE A 188 -12.52 -2.02 13.37
CA PHE A 188 -13.89 -1.71 12.93
C PHE A 188 -14.65 -2.95 12.40
N GLY A 189 -14.33 -4.12 12.93
CA GLY A 189 -15.13 -5.32 12.78
C GLY A 189 -15.07 -5.99 11.41
N VAL A 190 -13.96 -5.87 10.65
CA VAL A 190 -13.78 -6.60 9.39
C VAL A 190 -13.69 -8.10 9.66
N ARG A 191 -14.59 -8.86 9.02
CA ARG A 191 -14.65 -10.34 9.10
C ARG A 191 -14.06 -11.03 7.88
N THR A 192 -13.78 -10.29 6.83
CA THR A 192 -13.09 -10.78 5.65
C THR A 192 -11.69 -11.28 6.02
N PRO A 193 -11.22 -12.42 5.48
CA PRO A 193 -9.85 -12.87 5.71
C PRO A 193 -8.83 -11.78 5.36
N VAL A 194 -7.93 -11.46 6.30
CA VAL A 194 -6.88 -10.46 6.12
C VAL A 194 -5.53 -11.15 6.11
N PHE A 195 -4.79 -10.98 5.02
CA PHE A 195 -3.46 -11.52 4.79
C PHE A 195 -2.43 -10.41 4.98
N VAL A 196 -1.47 -10.61 5.88
CA VAL A 196 -0.32 -9.72 5.98
C VAL A 196 0.75 -10.21 5.02
N VAL A 197 1.03 -9.42 4.00
CA VAL A 197 2.05 -9.71 2.98
C VAL A 197 3.05 -8.55 2.98
N PRO A 198 4.27 -8.75 3.45
CA PRO A 198 5.27 -7.70 3.53
C PRO A 198 5.55 -7.07 2.16
N HIS A 199 5.85 -5.78 2.17
CA HIS A 199 6.27 -5.06 0.98
C HIS A 199 7.58 -5.66 0.44
N PRO A 200 7.68 -6.02 -0.86
CA PRO A 200 8.87 -6.66 -1.40
C PRO A 200 10.10 -5.75 -1.35
N ALA A 201 11.25 -6.36 -1.23
CA ALA A 201 12.50 -5.71 -1.59
C ALA A 201 12.50 -5.46 -3.10
N ILE A 202 12.49 -4.19 -3.49
CA ILE A 202 12.42 -3.79 -4.90
C ILE A 202 13.79 -3.96 -5.56
N GLU A 203 14.84 -3.61 -4.83
CA GLU A 203 16.22 -3.62 -5.34
C GLU A 203 16.85 -5.00 -5.22
N GLY A 204 17.72 -5.32 -6.17
CA GLY A 204 18.59 -6.51 -6.06
C GLY A 204 19.72 -6.27 -5.07
N PRO A 205 20.36 -7.37 -4.57
CA PRO A 205 21.42 -7.27 -3.55
C PRO A 205 22.62 -6.40 -3.97
N GLU A 206 22.90 -6.34 -5.27
CA GLU A 206 24.05 -5.59 -5.82
C GLU A 206 23.74 -4.11 -6.15
N ALA A 207 22.47 -3.68 -6.05
CA ALA A 207 22.06 -2.36 -6.49
C ALA A 207 22.80 -1.23 -5.77
N PHE A 208 22.98 -1.37 -4.45
CA PHE A 208 23.63 -0.34 -3.64
C PHE A 208 25.15 -0.37 -3.78
N SER A 209 25.79 -1.55 -3.91
CA SER A 209 27.23 -1.64 -4.18
C SER A 209 27.58 -1.06 -5.55
N THR A 210 26.75 -1.29 -6.56
CA THR A 210 26.88 -0.70 -7.89
C THR A 210 26.70 0.82 -7.86
N SER A 211 25.82 1.33 -7.01
CA SER A 211 25.54 2.77 -6.86
C SER A 211 26.58 3.50 -6.00
N ALA A 212 27.42 2.81 -5.24
CA ALA A 212 28.36 3.42 -4.30
C ALA A 212 29.39 4.38 -4.95
N PRO A 213 29.97 4.14 -6.15
CA PRO A 213 30.83 5.13 -6.81
C PRO A 213 30.11 6.45 -7.07
N ARG A 214 28.90 6.39 -7.62
CA ARG A 214 28.06 7.58 -7.84
C ARG A 214 27.67 8.26 -6.52
N GLY A 215 27.42 7.48 -5.48
CA GLY A 215 27.14 8.01 -4.13
C GLY A 215 28.31 8.84 -3.58
N ARG A 216 29.56 8.43 -3.78
CA ARG A 216 30.74 9.23 -3.39
C ARG A 216 30.80 10.56 -4.15
N GLU A 217 30.49 10.58 -5.43
CA GLU A 217 30.42 11.81 -6.23
C GLU A 217 29.35 12.77 -5.69
N LEU A 218 28.16 12.25 -5.39
CA LEU A 218 27.07 13.04 -4.84
C LEU A 218 27.40 13.59 -3.45
N ARG A 219 28.02 12.79 -2.57
CA ARG A 219 28.52 13.24 -1.28
C ARG A 219 29.56 14.36 -1.42
N ALA A 220 30.51 14.20 -2.34
CA ALA A 220 31.50 15.23 -2.63
C ALA A 220 30.86 16.52 -3.13
N SER A 221 29.80 16.45 -3.96
CA SER A 221 29.04 17.62 -4.41
C SER A 221 28.32 18.34 -3.28
N ALA A 222 27.99 17.64 -2.19
CA ALA A 222 27.42 18.19 -0.95
C ALA A 222 28.52 18.73 0.02
N GLY A 223 29.77 18.82 -0.41
CA GLY A 223 30.89 19.31 0.40
C GLY A 223 31.59 18.23 1.23
N ASP A 224 31.39 16.97 0.93
CA ASP A 224 31.95 15.79 1.61
C ASP A 224 31.81 15.84 3.16
N PRO A 225 30.57 16.02 3.66
CA PRO A 225 30.33 16.23 5.08
C PRO A 225 30.76 14.99 5.89
N PRO A 226 31.35 15.16 7.10
CA PRO A 226 31.64 14.05 7.99
C PRO A 226 30.45 13.19 8.35
N PHE A 227 29.23 13.76 8.37
CA PHE A 227 27.98 13.06 8.61
C PHE A 227 26.89 13.51 7.63
N LEU A 228 26.47 12.59 6.76
CA LEU A 228 25.46 12.83 5.74
C LEU A 228 24.12 12.16 6.13
N VAL A 229 23.10 12.97 6.33
CA VAL A 229 21.73 12.53 6.54
C VAL A 229 20.96 12.63 5.22
N VAL A 230 20.26 11.58 4.81
CA VAL A 230 19.39 11.61 3.64
C VAL A 230 17.93 11.49 4.06
N ALA A 231 17.07 12.38 3.55
CA ALA A 231 15.61 12.31 3.66
C ALA A 231 15.01 11.88 2.31
N PRO A 232 14.74 10.58 2.10
CA PRO A 232 14.34 10.07 0.80
C PRO A 232 12.82 10.06 0.62
N GLY A 233 12.37 10.22 -0.64
CA GLY A 233 10.97 10.02 -1.08
C GLY A 233 10.26 11.31 -1.45
N ASP A 234 8.92 11.22 -1.56
CA ASP A 234 8.09 12.36 -1.97
C ASP A 234 8.18 13.51 -0.95
N MET A 235 8.47 14.71 -1.46
CA MET A 235 8.57 15.92 -0.62
C MET A 235 7.17 16.44 -0.33
N ASN A 236 6.66 16.18 0.89
CA ASN A 236 5.34 16.60 1.33
C ASN A 236 5.31 16.87 2.84
N GLU A 237 4.23 17.49 3.33
CA GLU A 237 4.05 17.88 4.75
C GLU A 237 4.16 16.68 5.70
N ALA A 238 3.63 15.51 5.32
CA ALA A 238 3.64 14.33 6.18
C ALA A 238 5.06 13.83 6.47
N LYS A 239 6.05 14.13 5.61
CA LYS A 239 7.47 13.82 5.83
C LYS A 239 8.14 14.67 6.90
N GLN A 240 7.48 15.68 7.46
CA GLN A 240 8.00 16.55 8.52
C GLN A 240 9.37 17.16 8.18
N LEU A 241 9.60 17.49 6.89
CA LEU A 241 10.89 18.00 6.41
C LEU A 241 11.27 19.34 7.08
N ASP A 242 10.29 20.16 7.44
CA ASP A 242 10.51 21.43 8.17
C ASP A 242 11.16 21.18 9.54
N ALA A 243 10.74 20.13 10.26
CA ALA A 243 11.36 19.76 11.52
C ALA A 243 12.78 19.24 11.31
N LEU A 244 13.01 18.46 10.26
CA LEU A 244 14.34 17.98 9.89
C LEU A 244 15.28 19.13 9.51
N VAL A 245 14.83 20.09 8.72
CA VAL A 245 15.62 21.28 8.35
C VAL A 245 16.03 22.08 9.59
N ARG A 246 15.09 22.32 10.51
CA ARG A 246 15.40 23.01 11.78
C ARG A 246 16.35 22.19 12.66
N SER A 247 16.25 20.85 12.66
CA SER A 247 17.17 20.01 13.43
C SER A 247 18.58 20.02 12.86
N ALA A 248 18.76 20.21 11.55
CA ALA A 248 20.08 20.36 10.92
C ALA A 248 20.86 21.56 11.50
N SER A 249 20.18 22.69 11.73
CA SER A 249 20.80 23.87 12.35
C SER A 249 21.26 23.60 13.80
N VAL A 250 20.55 22.74 14.52
CA VAL A 250 20.91 22.33 15.90
C VAL A 250 22.09 21.35 15.90
N LEU A 251 22.19 20.46 14.90
CA LEU A 251 23.29 19.52 14.75
C LEU A 251 24.66 20.19 14.54
N GLY A 252 24.66 21.40 13.98
CA GLY A 252 25.86 22.22 13.79
C GLY A 252 26.71 21.79 12.59
N THR A 253 27.90 22.39 12.51
CA THR A 253 28.85 22.19 11.41
C THR A 253 29.40 20.75 11.37
N GLY A 254 29.61 20.21 10.18
CA GLY A 254 30.07 18.82 9.98
C GLY A 254 28.94 17.84 9.68
N SER A 255 27.68 18.26 9.78
CA SER A 255 26.52 17.50 9.33
C SER A 255 25.87 18.16 8.12
N HIS A 256 25.39 17.36 7.18
CA HIS A 256 24.63 17.84 6.02
C HIS A 256 23.40 16.98 5.84
N VAL A 257 22.27 17.61 5.47
CA VAL A 257 21.00 16.95 5.15
C VAL A 257 20.73 17.09 3.66
N ALA A 258 20.60 15.97 2.96
CA ALA A 258 20.14 15.93 1.58
C ALA A 258 18.67 15.47 1.53
N ILE A 259 17.78 16.33 1.08
CA ILE A 259 16.36 16.01 0.80
C ILE A 259 16.31 15.50 -0.63
N VAL A 260 15.92 14.23 -0.84
CA VAL A 260 16.09 13.55 -2.12
C VAL A 260 14.78 12.88 -2.55
N GLY A 261 14.26 13.22 -3.71
CA GLY A 261 13.10 12.53 -4.26
C GLY A 261 12.20 13.39 -5.12
N ARG A 262 10.93 12.98 -5.23
CA ARG A 262 9.97 13.66 -6.09
C ARG A 262 9.37 14.88 -5.40
N ARG A 263 9.33 15.99 -6.10
CA ARG A 263 8.64 17.21 -5.64
C ARG A 263 7.13 17.04 -5.82
N ILE A 264 6.38 17.26 -4.76
CA ILE A 264 4.91 17.27 -4.80
C ILE A 264 4.43 18.72 -4.93
N GLU A 265 3.52 18.96 -5.86
CA GLU A 265 2.93 20.29 -6.10
C GLU A 265 2.36 20.89 -4.81
N GLY A 266 2.79 22.08 -4.47
CA GLY A 266 2.31 22.83 -3.31
C GLY A 266 3.15 22.66 -2.04
N TYR A 267 4.28 21.93 -2.11
CA TYR A 267 5.23 21.82 -1.01
C TYR A 267 6.64 22.25 -1.48
N GLU A 268 7.23 23.22 -0.79
CA GLU A 268 8.52 23.84 -1.12
C GLU A 268 9.44 23.80 0.10
N PRO A 269 10.32 22.77 0.23
CA PRO A 269 11.23 22.67 1.38
C PRO A 269 12.23 23.83 1.49
N GLU A 270 12.50 24.54 0.38
CA GLU A 270 13.38 25.70 0.32
C GLU A 270 12.91 26.84 1.26
N ALA A 271 11.60 27.00 1.43
CA ALA A 271 11.05 28.00 2.34
C ALA A 271 11.44 27.70 3.80
N ALA A 272 11.43 26.44 4.21
CA ALA A 272 11.88 26.04 5.54
C ALA A 272 13.39 26.20 5.71
N ILE A 273 14.17 25.93 4.66
CA ILE A 273 15.64 26.11 4.65
C ILE A 273 16.00 27.58 4.84
N GLU A 274 15.32 28.49 4.13
CA GLU A 274 15.52 29.93 4.26
C GLU A 274 15.14 30.42 5.68
N ALA A 275 13.95 30.02 6.14
CA ALA A 275 13.46 30.42 7.46
C ALA A 275 14.36 29.93 8.60
N ALA A 276 15.01 28.79 8.46
CA ALA A 276 15.93 28.23 9.45
C ALA A 276 17.39 28.74 9.31
N GLY A 277 17.70 29.48 8.24
CA GLY A 277 19.08 29.89 7.91
C GLY A 277 19.98 28.68 7.62
N ALA A 278 19.44 27.59 7.10
CA ALA A 278 20.11 26.29 6.97
C ALA A 278 20.72 26.04 5.57
N ALA A 279 20.82 27.06 4.71
CA ALA A 279 21.26 26.93 3.32
C ALA A 279 22.66 26.28 3.14
N GLY A 280 23.55 26.38 4.14
CA GLY A 280 24.85 25.73 4.13
C GLY A 280 24.86 24.29 4.64
N GLN A 281 23.76 23.81 5.21
CA GLN A 281 23.64 22.50 5.87
C GLN A 281 22.57 21.58 5.24
N VAL A 282 21.71 22.12 4.38
CA VAL A 282 20.61 21.40 3.75
C VAL A 282 20.62 21.63 2.25
N SER A 283 20.51 20.57 1.46
CA SER A 283 20.33 20.64 0.01
C SER A 283 19.09 19.88 -0.43
N VAL A 284 18.47 20.35 -1.53
CA VAL A 284 17.28 19.71 -2.13
C VAL A 284 17.64 19.15 -3.50
N HIS A 285 17.37 17.87 -3.69
CA HIS A 285 17.60 17.15 -4.92
C HIS A 285 16.28 16.57 -5.42
N ALA A 286 15.54 17.42 -6.14
CA ALA A 286 14.20 17.08 -6.63
C ALA A 286 14.26 16.28 -7.94
N ASP A 287 13.29 15.38 -8.08
CA ASP A 287 13.02 14.61 -9.32
C ASP A 287 14.26 13.87 -9.86
N VAL A 288 15.10 13.37 -8.96
CA VAL A 288 16.28 12.58 -9.29
C VAL A 288 15.90 11.26 -9.97
N SER A 289 16.82 10.73 -10.78
CA SER A 289 16.66 9.39 -11.35
C SER A 289 16.66 8.29 -10.25
N ASP A 290 16.09 7.12 -10.54
CA ASP A 290 16.17 5.96 -9.61
C ASP A 290 17.63 5.61 -9.28
N ALA A 291 18.56 5.72 -10.25
CA ALA A 291 19.96 5.47 -10.04
C ALA A 291 20.60 6.46 -9.06
N ASP A 292 20.33 7.77 -9.19
CA ASP A 292 20.81 8.78 -8.26
C ASP A 292 20.13 8.66 -6.89
N PHE A 293 18.84 8.25 -6.83
CA PHE A 293 18.15 7.97 -5.57
C PHE A 293 18.86 6.85 -4.78
N LEU A 294 19.22 5.75 -5.44
CA LEU A 294 19.98 4.66 -4.82
C LEU A 294 21.38 5.09 -4.44
N ALA A 295 22.01 5.94 -5.26
CA ALA A 295 23.36 6.46 -4.98
C ALA A 295 23.37 7.37 -3.73
N TRP A 296 22.36 8.21 -3.53
CA TRP A 296 22.19 8.98 -2.30
C TRP A 296 22.03 8.09 -1.07
N LEU A 297 21.23 7.03 -1.17
CA LEU A 297 21.10 6.06 -0.07
C LEU A 297 22.40 5.34 0.22
N ALA A 298 23.16 4.95 -0.82
CA ALA A 298 24.47 4.31 -0.66
C ALA A 298 25.54 5.24 -0.06
N ALA A 299 25.37 6.56 -0.15
CA ALA A 299 26.26 7.56 0.42
C ALA A 299 25.91 7.98 1.84
N ALA A 300 24.70 7.66 2.32
CA ALA A 300 24.15 8.16 3.58
C ALA A 300 24.81 7.50 4.80
N ASP A 301 25.06 8.30 5.85
CA ASP A 301 25.41 7.79 7.18
C ASP A 301 24.15 7.52 8.02
N ALA A 302 23.06 8.22 7.73
CA ALA A 302 21.73 8.00 8.33
C ALA A 302 20.63 8.40 7.36
N VAL A 303 19.47 7.76 7.50
CA VAL A 303 18.24 8.14 6.81
C VAL A 303 17.22 8.68 7.82
N VAL A 304 16.47 9.70 7.42
CA VAL A 304 15.31 10.19 8.16
C VAL A 304 14.05 9.98 7.32
N ASP A 305 13.15 9.15 7.82
CA ASP A 305 11.88 8.83 7.15
C ASP A 305 10.71 9.02 8.12
N LEU A 306 10.42 10.27 8.45
CA LEU A 306 9.33 10.64 9.36
C LEU A 306 7.97 10.57 8.65
N ARG A 307 6.92 10.41 9.47
CA ARG A 307 5.56 10.41 8.96
C ARG A 307 4.55 10.90 10.00
N PHE A 308 3.97 12.06 9.74
CA PHE A 308 2.82 12.55 10.51
C PHE A 308 2.08 13.66 9.75
N PRO A 309 0.74 13.57 9.59
CA PRO A 309 -0.06 12.36 9.84
C PRO A 309 0.33 11.22 8.87
N HIS A 310 0.06 9.97 9.28
CA HIS A 310 0.26 8.81 8.38
C HIS A 310 -1.10 8.25 7.91
N ARG A 311 -1.07 7.50 6.80
CA ARG A 311 -2.25 6.87 6.21
C ARG A 311 -2.25 5.34 6.33
N GLY A 312 -1.35 4.81 7.16
CA GLY A 312 -1.17 3.37 7.34
C GLY A 312 -0.42 2.70 6.19
N GLU A 313 0.23 3.48 5.35
CA GLU A 313 1.10 3.03 4.27
C GLU A 313 2.42 2.46 4.78
N VAL A 314 3.00 1.51 4.06
CA VAL A 314 4.38 1.04 4.28
C VAL A 314 5.34 1.88 3.46
N SER A 315 6.43 2.36 4.08
CA SER A 315 7.39 3.21 3.40
C SER A 315 8.31 2.42 2.48
N GLY A 316 8.22 2.68 1.18
CA GLY A 316 9.16 2.18 0.19
C GLY A 316 10.56 2.78 0.35
N SER A 317 10.67 4.03 0.82
CA SER A 317 11.95 4.70 1.11
C SER A 317 12.68 4.03 2.27
N LEU A 318 11.99 3.74 3.37
CA LEU A 318 12.57 2.99 4.49
C LEU A 318 12.99 1.59 4.06
N SER A 319 12.17 0.91 3.26
CA SER A 319 12.51 -0.42 2.74
C SER A 319 13.84 -0.40 1.97
N ARG A 320 14.07 0.60 1.12
CA ARG A 320 15.32 0.77 0.37
C ARG A 320 16.49 1.15 1.29
N ALA A 321 16.27 2.02 2.28
CA ALA A 321 17.30 2.37 3.28
C ALA A 321 17.75 1.14 4.07
N MET A 322 16.82 0.28 4.48
CA MET A 322 17.13 -0.98 5.16
C MET A 322 17.92 -1.94 4.26
N GLN A 323 17.56 -2.05 2.97
CA GLN A 323 18.30 -2.85 2.00
C GLN A 323 19.74 -2.32 1.79
N ALA A 324 19.90 -0.99 1.84
CA ALA A 324 21.22 -0.36 1.79
C ALA A 324 22.05 -0.54 3.07
N GLY A 325 21.45 -1.07 4.14
CA GLY A 325 22.11 -1.18 5.44
C GLY A 325 22.36 0.16 6.13
N VAL A 326 21.53 1.17 5.83
CA VAL A 326 21.66 2.50 6.41
C VAL A 326 20.77 2.62 7.65
N PRO A 327 21.32 3.03 8.82
CA PRO A 327 20.52 3.26 10.01
C PRO A 327 19.48 4.36 9.77
N SER A 328 18.26 4.13 10.23
CA SER A 328 17.16 5.03 9.92
C SER A 328 16.49 5.56 11.19
N VAL A 329 16.06 6.83 11.15
CA VAL A 329 15.22 7.47 12.17
C VAL A 329 13.80 7.58 11.60
N VAL A 330 12.81 7.09 12.36
CA VAL A 330 11.40 7.06 11.95
C VAL A 330 10.50 7.59 13.05
N SER A 331 9.26 7.96 12.74
CA SER A 331 8.25 8.29 13.73
C SER A 331 7.74 7.03 14.44
N ALA A 332 7.49 7.06 15.74
CA ALA A 332 6.92 5.96 16.51
C ALA A 332 5.41 5.85 16.26
N THR A 333 4.99 5.55 15.02
CA THR A 333 3.58 5.56 14.60
C THR A 333 3.30 4.58 13.47
N GLY A 334 2.08 4.09 13.37
CA GLY A 334 1.58 3.30 12.26
C GLY A 334 2.42 2.06 11.95
N THR A 335 2.72 1.87 10.69
CA THR A 335 3.50 0.72 10.20
C THR A 335 4.96 0.71 10.65
N TYR A 336 5.50 1.84 11.10
CA TYR A 336 6.84 1.89 11.68
C TYR A 336 6.95 1.19 13.04
N LEU A 337 5.83 0.98 13.75
CA LEU A 337 5.81 0.19 14.98
C LEU A 337 5.99 -1.31 14.74
N ASP A 338 5.72 -1.79 13.54
CA ASP A 338 5.91 -3.20 13.16
C ASP A 338 7.37 -3.50 12.74
N VAL A 339 8.21 -2.47 12.62
CA VAL A 339 9.65 -2.63 12.33
C VAL A 339 10.38 -2.98 13.61
N PRO A 340 11.30 -3.96 13.64
CA PRO A 340 12.03 -4.33 14.86
C PRO A 340 12.83 -3.17 15.48
N ASP A 341 12.85 -3.09 16.81
CA ASP A 341 13.49 -1.99 17.56
C ASP A 341 14.99 -1.89 17.36
N ASP A 342 15.64 -2.98 17.01
CA ASP A 342 17.08 -3.06 16.75
C ASP A 342 17.49 -2.62 15.33
N THR A 343 16.50 -2.25 14.48
CA THR A 343 16.74 -1.86 13.07
C THR A 343 16.58 -0.36 12.80
N VAL A 344 15.91 0.37 13.69
CA VAL A 344 15.62 1.81 13.55
C VAL A 344 15.72 2.52 14.89
N LEU A 345 15.95 3.84 14.86
CA LEU A 345 15.65 4.72 16.00
C LEU A 345 14.31 5.40 15.78
N ARG A 346 13.58 5.64 16.87
CA ARG A 346 12.26 6.27 16.80
C ARG A 346 12.25 7.61 17.53
N VAL A 347 11.53 8.57 16.95
CA VAL A 347 11.09 9.80 17.61
C VAL A 347 9.62 9.66 18.00
N ALA A 348 9.18 10.45 18.96
CA ALA A 348 7.83 10.42 19.48
C ALA A 348 6.76 10.55 18.37
N PRO A 349 5.56 9.92 18.53
CA PRO A 349 4.49 10.02 17.58
C PRO A 349 3.87 11.42 17.59
N GLY A 350 3.50 11.94 16.44
CA GLY A 350 2.89 13.26 16.30
C GLY A 350 3.77 14.22 15.51
N PRO A 351 3.52 15.54 15.61
CA PRO A 351 4.42 16.55 15.09
C PRO A 351 5.80 16.40 15.71
N THR A 352 6.82 16.28 14.87
CA THR A 352 8.18 15.96 15.32
C THR A 352 8.78 17.10 16.16
N ASP A 353 9.25 16.79 17.36
CA ASP A 353 10.05 17.71 18.18
C ASP A 353 11.46 17.83 17.58
N VAL A 354 11.86 19.08 17.30
CA VAL A 354 13.14 19.41 16.68
C VAL A 354 14.31 19.00 17.55
N SER A 355 14.21 19.20 18.87
CA SER A 355 15.27 18.88 19.82
C SER A 355 15.44 17.39 20.00
N GLU A 356 14.35 16.63 20.04
CA GLU A 356 14.38 15.17 20.07
C GLU A 356 15.03 14.60 18.80
N LEU A 357 14.63 15.07 17.63
CA LEU A 357 15.19 14.62 16.35
C LEU A 357 16.67 14.96 16.27
N ALA A 358 17.08 16.19 16.66
CA ALA A 358 18.47 16.59 16.67
C ALA A 358 19.30 15.71 17.64
N HIS A 359 18.76 15.39 18.83
CA HIS A 359 19.42 14.50 19.78
C HIS A 359 19.62 13.09 19.21
N VAL A 360 18.60 12.51 18.58
CA VAL A 360 18.68 11.17 17.97
C VAL A 360 19.70 11.15 16.83
N LEU A 361 19.74 12.20 16.00
CA LEU A 361 20.71 12.32 14.91
C LEU A 361 22.13 12.54 15.43
N ALA A 362 22.31 13.31 16.50
CA ALA A 362 23.60 13.50 17.16
C ALA A 362 24.16 12.16 17.70
N ARG A 363 23.31 11.32 18.30
CA ARG A 363 23.70 9.97 18.71
C ARG A 363 24.21 9.15 17.52
N LEU A 364 23.53 9.19 16.38
CA LEU A 364 24.01 8.50 15.18
C LEU A 364 25.30 9.11 14.65
N ARG A 365 25.47 10.42 14.68
CA ARG A 365 26.70 11.09 14.26
C ARG A 365 27.90 10.68 15.12
N ASP A 366 27.73 10.66 16.43
CA ASP A 366 28.83 10.53 17.39
C ASP A 366 29.16 9.05 17.70
N ASP A 367 28.25 8.11 17.43
CA ASP A 367 28.41 6.68 17.67
C ASP A 367 28.41 5.84 16.37
N ALA A 368 29.61 5.62 15.83
CA ALA A 368 29.82 4.80 14.64
C ALA A 368 29.47 3.31 14.87
N ALA A 369 29.62 2.80 16.11
CA ALA A 369 29.27 1.42 16.42
C ALA A 369 27.76 1.23 16.38
N LEU A 370 26.99 2.18 16.94
CA LEU A 370 25.52 2.19 16.86
C LEU A 370 25.04 2.24 15.39
N ARG A 371 25.65 3.11 14.56
CA ARG A 371 25.33 3.15 13.12
C ARG A 371 25.52 1.81 12.45
N SER A 372 26.68 1.19 12.69
CA SER A 372 27.01 -0.11 12.10
C SER A 372 26.07 -1.21 12.58
N GLN A 373 25.73 -1.24 13.87
CA GLN A 373 24.81 -2.22 14.46
C GLN A 373 23.41 -2.12 13.85
N LEU A 374 22.82 -0.92 13.85
CA LEU A 374 21.49 -0.66 13.30
C LEU A 374 21.44 -0.97 11.80
N GLY A 375 22.41 -0.50 11.03
CA GLY A 375 22.49 -0.76 9.60
C GLY A 375 22.59 -2.24 9.26
N ALA A 376 23.43 -2.98 9.98
CA ALA A 376 23.55 -4.43 9.79
C ALA A 376 22.26 -5.18 10.17
N ALA A 377 21.57 -4.77 11.24
CA ALA A 377 20.28 -5.35 11.63
C ALA A 377 19.19 -5.03 10.59
N ALA A 378 19.14 -3.80 10.09
CA ALA A 378 18.23 -3.38 9.05
C ALA A 378 18.42 -4.18 7.75
N ALA A 379 19.66 -4.37 7.30
CA ALA A 379 19.98 -5.16 6.11
C ALA A 379 19.53 -6.62 6.27
N ARG A 380 19.84 -7.26 7.40
CA ARG A 380 19.38 -8.63 7.68
C ARG A 380 17.84 -8.73 7.67
N HIS A 381 17.16 -7.76 8.28
CA HIS A 381 15.70 -7.74 8.28
C HIS A 381 15.13 -7.64 6.86
N ALA A 382 15.70 -6.77 6.03
CA ALA A 382 15.29 -6.62 4.64
C ALA A 382 15.53 -7.89 3.81
N GLU A 383 16.68 -8.55 4.01
CA GLU A 383 17.08 -9.77 3.28
C GLU A 383 16.17 -10.96 3.59
N HIS A 384 15.79 -11.17 4.86
CA HIS A 384 15.04 -12.36 5.26
C HIS A 384 13.52 -12.26 5.08
N LEU A 385 12.94 -11.09 5.30
CA LEU A 385 11.48 -10.94 5.39
C LEU A 385 10.85 -10.28 4.17
N ARG A 386 11.63 -9.71 3.27
CA ARG A 386 11.13 -8.88 2.17
C ARG A 386 11.64 -9.31 0.80
N THR A 387 12.02 -10.57 0.61
CA THR A 387 12.37 -11.06 -0.72
C THR A 387 11.14 -11.04 -1.63
N ARG A 388 11.35 -10.86 -2.95
CA ARG A 388 10.26 -10.93 -3.94
C ARG A 388 9.54 -12.27 -3.88
N GLU A 389 10.28 -13.35 -3.64
CA GLU A 389 9.74 -14.70 -3.49
C GLU A 389 8.88 -14.85 -2.22
N ALA A 390 9.28 -14.27 -1.09
CA ALA A 390 8.50 -14.30 0.15
C ALA A 390 7.17 -13.53 -0.03
N THR A 391 7.21 -12.35 -0.66
CA THR A 391 6.01 -11.59 -1.01
C THR A 391 5.13 -12.38 -1.97
N ALA A 392 5.71 -12.98 -3.02
CA ALA A 392 4.97 -13.79 -3.99
C ALA A 392 4.28 -15.00 -3.36
N ARG A 393 4.93 -15.69 -2.41
CA ARG A 393 4.29 -16.78 -1.63
C ARG A 393 3.15 -16.27 -0.75
N GLY A 394 3.26 -15.05 -0.21
CA GLY A 394 2.15 -14.39 0.48
C GLY A 394 0.95 -14.16 -0.44
N TYR A 395 1.18 -13.68 -1.65
CA TYR A 395 0.15 -13.52 -2.68
C TYR A 395 -0.43 -14.86 -3.13
N GLU A 396 0.42 -15.84 -3.42
CA GLU A 396 0.00 -17.21 -3.76
C GLU A 396 -0.98 -17.76 -2.73
N ARG A 397 -0.64 -17.66 -1.43
CA ARG A 397 -1.51 -18.09 -0.33
C ARG A 397 -2.82 -17.31 -0.33
N ALA A 398 -2.76 -15.98 -0.38
CA ALA A 398 -3.95 -15.13 -0.35
C ALA A 398 -4.90 -15.41 -1.53
N ILE A 399 -4.35 -15.54 -2.74
CA ILE A 399 -5.12 -15.85 -3.95
C ILE A 399 -5.74 -17.25 -3.83
N THR A 400 -4.97 -18.27 -3.44
CA THR A 400 -5.43 -19.66 -3.34
C THR A 400 -6.54 -19.82 -2.30
N GLU A 401 -6.35 -19.25 -1.10
CA GLU A 401 -7.36 -19.32 -0.04
C GLU A 401 -8.62 -18.54 -0.43
N THR A 402 -8.48 -17.37 -1.05
CA THR A 402 -9.62 -16.58 -1.51
C THR A 402 -10.38 -17.27 -2.65
N LEU A 403 -9.68 -17.89 -3.60
CA LEU A 403 -10.30 -18.70 -4.66
C LEU A 403 -11.11 -19.87 -4.08
N ALA A 404 -10.60 -20.55 -3.06
CA ALA A 404 -11.32 -21.62 -2.38
C ALA A 404 -12.64 -21.12 -1.77
N LEU A 405 -12.65 -19.91 -1.18
CA LEU A 405 -13.86 -19.30 -0.65
C LEU A 405 -14.89 -18.93 -1.73
N VAL A 406 -14.42 -18.50 -2.90
CA VAL A 406 -15.29 -18.12 -4.02
C VAL A 406 -15.92 -19.36 -4.70
N ARG A 407 -15.19 -20.48 -4.68
CA ARG A 407 -15.63 -21.74 -5.31
C ARG A 407 -16.61 -22.56 -4.47
N ASP A 408 -16.75 -22.26 -3.18
CA ASP A 408 -17.72 -22.92 -2.31
C ASP A 408 -19.15 -22.68 -2.84
N PRO A 409 -19.88 -23.75 -3.29
CA PRO A 409 -21.23 -23.61 -3.84
C PRO A 409 -22.23 -22.94 -2.88
N GLY A 410 -22.11 -23.19 -1.59
CA GLY A 410 -22.95 -22.58 -0.57
C GLY A 410 -22.74 -21.08 -0.46
N ARG A 411 -21.48 -20.63 -0.52
CA ARG A 411 -21.12 -19.20 -0.51
C ARG A 411 -21.47 -18.51 -1.83
N LYS A 412 -21.35 -19.20 -2.97
CA LYS A 412 -21.77 -18.67 -4.27
C LYS A 412 -23.29 -18.42 -4.29
N ALA A 413 -24.07 -19.34 -3.78
CA ALA A 413 -25.50 -19.15 -3.59
C ALA A 413 -25.79 -17.95 -2.68
N MET A 414 -25.12 -17.83 -1.53
CA MET A 414 -25.24 -16.68 -0.62
C MET A 414 -24.84 -15.34 -1.26
N ALA A 415 -23.83 -15.33 -2.13
CA ALA A 415 -23.42 -14.12 -2.84
C ALA A 415 -24.42 -13.67 -3.89
N ILE A 416 -24.99 -14.62 -4.66
CA ILE A 416 -26.07 -14.37 -5.61
C ILE A 416 -27.30 -13.81 -4.87
N TRP A 417 -27.60 -14.36 -3.72
CA TRP A 417 -28.69 -13.95 -2.87
C TRP A 417 -28.48 -12.56 -2.25
N GLY A 418 -27.30 -12.29 -1.70
CA GLY A 418 -26.95 -10.96 -1.19
C GLY A 418 -27.12 -9.88 -2.28
N LYS A 419 -26.71 -10.20 -3.49
CA LYS A 419 -26.92 -9.30 -4.64
C LYS A 419 -28.41 -9.09 -4.93
N SER A 420 -29.20 -10.16 -4.95
CA SER A 420 -30.65 -10.06 -5.20
C SER A 420 -31.38 -9.25 -4.12
N LEU A 421 -30.92 -9.31 -2.85
CA LEU A 421 -31.46 -8.49 -1.76
C LEU A 421 -31.14 -7.01 -1.95
N VAL A 422 -29.90 -6.70 -2.35
CA VAL A 422 -29.47 -5.32 -2.65
C VAL A 422 -30.24 -4.77 -3.86
N ASP A 423 -30.38 -5.57 -4.91
CA ASP A 423 -31.15 -5.20 -6.12
C ASP A 423 -32.63 -4.99 -5.81
N ALA A 424 -33.16 -5.68 -4.79
CA ALA A 424 -34.52 -5.49 -4.26
C ALA A 424 -34.66 -4.30 -3.28
N GLY A 425 -33.59 -3.52 -3.06
CA GLY A 425 -33.59 -2.36 -2.18
C GLY A 425 -33.56 -2.68 -0.68
N ILE A 426 -33.21 -3.93 -0.31
CA ILE A 426 -33.07 -4.33 1.09
C ILE A 426 -31.74 -3.83 1.62
N THR A 427 -31.79 -2.96 2.61
CA THR A 427 -30.61 -2.36 3.25
C THR A 427 -30.07 -3.23 4.39
N GLU A 428 -28.79 -3.04 4.77
CA GLU A 428 -28.19 -3.69 5.96
C GLU A 428 -29.01 -3.39 7.23
N ASP A 429 -29.58 -2.19 7.37
CA ASP A 429 -30.42 -1.83 8.50
C ASP A 429 -31.71 -2.68 8.56
N MET A 430 -32.32 -2.98 7.41
CA MET A 430 -33.47 -3.88 7.34
C MET A 430 -33.11 -5.32 7.72
N VAL A 431 -31.91 -5.78 7.34
CA VAL A 431 -31.37 -7.09 7.73
C VAL A 431 -31.07 -7.12 9.23
N ALA A 432 -30.48 -6.06 9.79
CA ALA A 432 -30.20 -5.92 11.22
C ALA A 432 -31.48 -5.86 12.08
N GLN A 433 -32.56 -5.31 11.54
CA GLN A 433 -33.88 -5.24 12.20
C GLN A 433 -34.67 -6.55 12.18
N GLY A 434 -34.08 -7.65 11.72
CA GLY A 434 -34.68 -8.99 11.80
C GLY A 434 -35.21 -9.54 10.47
N PHE A 435 -35.28 -8.73 9.41
CA PHE A 435 -35.72 -9.19 8.09
C PHE A 435 -34.85 -10.35 7.56
N GLY A 436 -33.54 -10.33 7.90
CA GLY A 436 -32.60 -11.40 7.57
C GLY A 436 -32.77 -12.69 8.40
N MET A 437 -33.32 -12.61 9.63
CA MET A 437 -33.47 -13.78 10.49
C MET A 437 -34.64 -14.68 10.07
N GLU A 438 -35.79 -14.09 9.69
CA GLU A 438 -36.91 -14.87 9.15
C GLU A 438 -36.55 -15.51 7.81
N TYR A 439 -35.80 -14.79 7.02
CA TYR A 439 -35.34 -15.25 5.73
C TYR A 439 -34.25 -16.32 5.83
N ALA A 440 -33.29 -16.21 6.76
CA ALA A 440 -32.35 -17.27 7.07
C ALA A 440 -33.01 -18.53 7.67
N ARG A 441 -34.17 -18.39 8.33
CA ARG A 441 -35.02 -19.50 8.74
C ARG A 441 -35.73 -20.18 7.56
N ALA A 442 -36.25 -19.38 6.61
CA ALA A 442 -36.84 -19.93 5.39
C ALA A 442 -35.81 -20.68 4.54
N LEU A 443 -34.55 -20.18 4.47
CA LEU A 443 -33.46 -20.89 3.79
C LEU A 443 -33.05 -22.20 4.45
N ARG A 444 -33.07 -22.30 5.78
CA ARG A 444 -32.79 -23.56 6.50
C ARG A 444 -33.88 -24.60 6.30
N SER A 445 -35.10 -24.20 5.95
CA SER A 445 -36.19 -25.11 5.62
C SER A 445 -36.18 -25.54 4.14
N PHE A 446 -35.31 -24.99 3.31
CA PHE A 446 -35.15 -25.39 1.92
C PHE A 446 -34.13 -26.55 1.86
N GLU A 447 -34.58 -27.76 2.14
CA GLU A 447 -33.84 -28.96 1.77
C GLU A 447 -33.84 -29.03 0.23
N PRO A 448 -32.65 -29.19 -0.42
CA PRO A 448 -32.61 -29.38 -1.87
C PRO A 448 -33.42 -30.62 -2.20
N GLY A 449 -34.43 -30.48 -3.03
CA GLY A 449 -35.29 -31.57 -3.47
C GLY A 449 -34.45 -32.73 -4.05
N PRO A 450 -34.97 -33.95 -4.06
CA PRO A 450 -34.21 -35.16 -4.43
C PRO A 450 -33.58 -35.11 -5.82
N GLU A 451 -34.05 -34.26 -6.71
CA GLU A 451 -33.47 -34.08 -8.06
C GLU A 451 -32.12 -33.35 -8.05
N VAL A 452 -31.89 -32.40 -7.13
CA VAL A 452 -30.62 -31.69 -6.99
C VAL A 452 -29.57 -32.59 -6.35
N ALA A 453 -29.98 -33.42 -5.39
CA ALA A 453 -29.11 -34.42 -4.75
C ALA A 453 -28.70 -35.57 -5.70
N ALA A 454 -29.53 -35.87 -6.71
CA ALA A 454 -29.22 -36.87 -7.73
C ALA A 454 -28.22 -36.35 -8.78
N SER A 455 -28.32 -35.06 -9.15
CA SER A 455 -27.39 -34.41 -10.06
C SER A 455 -25.97 -34.31 -9.51
N GLN A 456 -25.82 -34.08 -8.20
CA GLN A 456 -24.51 -34.05 -7.53
C GLN A 456 -23.83 -35.42 -7.46
N ARG A 457 -24.58 -36.50 -7.27
CA ARG A 457 -24.04 -37.88 -7.26
C ARG A 457 -23.61 -38.39 -8.63
N ASN A 458 -24.17 -37.86 -9.71
CA ASN A 458 -23.79 -38.23 -11.09
C ASN A 458 -22.53 -37.49 -11.57
N PHE A 459 -22.20 -36.33 -10.96
CA PHE A 459 -20.98 -35.59 -11.28
C PHE A 459 -19.71 -36.17 -10.62
N GLU A 460 -19.88 -36.87 -9.48
CA GLU A 460 -18.77 -37.54 -8.75
C GLU A 460 -18.45 -38.94 -9.29
N ARG A 461 -19.19 -39.44 -10.29
CA ARG A 461 -19.06 -40.82 -10.83
C ARG A 461 -18.72 -40.90 -12.33
N SER A 462 -18.31 -39.80 -12.96
CA SER A 462 -17.76 -39.85 -14.31
C SER A 462 -16.25 -39.99 -14.26
N PRO A 463 -15.67 -40.95 -14.97
CA PRO A 463 -14.27 -41.35 -14.90
C PRO A 463 -13.29 -40.29 -15.40
#